data_cc268e85253dedc56a243d61310c8587
#
_entry.id   cc268e85253dedc56a243d61310c8587
#
_cell.length_a   1.000
_cell.length_b   1.000
_cell.length_c   1.000
_cell.angle_alpha   90.00
_cell.angle_beta   90.00
_cell.angle_gamma   90.00
#
_symmetry.space_group_name_H-M   'P 1'
#
loop_
_entity.id
_entity.type
_entity.pdbx_description
1 polymer ?
#
loop_
_entity_poly.entity_id
_entity_poly.type
_entity_poly.pdbx_seq_one_letter_code
_entity_poly.pdbx_strand_id
1 'polypeptide(L)'
;VRSSAASDVYKRQNTDRTLFSKEVALALLARIALSEASWRKYHAELELNDADKYYQIAIAACEELMRSGSFSLNIDYAANFRNNDLKGNPEMIMYQDFNYGDPNRVWWNQSWEGHGMLSRDLMETYLYIDGDKAKPFTSVEGYNEMSFDEFYKNRDSRLEATFWTPGYVCTNWTSPRIPNLIYGGYGIKKYDGLPTNQNGYAASAICWSDLPIFRYAEILLIYAEAKAELGILTQTDLDNTINLLRDRAKVPRATLADWEANVDPVLLKKYPNVLSSQKAAILEVRRERRVELADEGFRYDDLMRWSCGDYFSQIQAGIYFPDFGLYDLNADNVPDVLIVATNADKEKYADEIAQYGILSYVIEDGQVALTEGTKAVSYTHLRAHETEADL
;
A
#
# COMPACT_ATOMS: atom_id res chain seq x y z
N VAL A 1 -22.80 38.72 10.18
CA VAL A 1 -23.58 37.65 9.55
C VAL A 1 -22.69 36.53 8.97
N ARG A 2 -21.39 36.78 8.74
CA ARG A 2 -20.47 35.75 8.20
C ARG A 2 -19.81 34.84 9.24
N SER A 3 -20.01 35.11 10.54
CA SER A 3 -19.39 34.30 11.59
C SER A 3 -20.25 33.10 12.04
N SER A 4 -21.55 33.08 11.76
CA SER A 4 -22.45 32.04 12.23
C SER A 4 -22.32 30.72 11.47
N ALA A 5 -22.18 30.75 10.15
CA ALA A 5 -22.06 29.53 9.36
C ALA A 5 -20.74 28.78 9.64
N ALA A 6 -19.62 29.51 9.78
CA ALA A 6 -18.34 28.92 10.17
C ALA A 6 -18.38 28.40 11.63
N SER A 7 -19.07 29.09 12.56
CA SER A 7 -19.21 28.64 13.93
C SER A 7 -20.15 27.43 14.06
N ASP A 8 -21.11 27.25 13.17
CA ASP A 8 -22.03 26.12 13.17
C ASP A 8 -21.37 24.86 12.61
N VAL A 9 -20.51 24.99 11.60
CA VAL A 9 -19.65 23.86 11.14
C VAL A 9 -18.68 23.44 12.26
N TYR A 10 -18.15 24.39 13.01
CA TYR A 10 -17.22 24.14 14.12
C TYR A 10 -17.88 23.48 15.34
N LYS A 11 -19.21 23.54 15.45
CA LYS A 11 -19.98 22.98 16.57
C LYS A 11 -20.68 21.67 16.27
N ARG A 12 -20.78 21.27 15.00
CA ARG A 12 -21.40 19.99 14.63
C ARG A 12 -20.47 18.86 14.97
N GLN A 13 -20.76 18.12 16.02
CA GLN A 13 -20.28 16.76 16.16
C GLN A 13 -20.96 15.93 15.06
N ASN A 14 -20.20 15.54 14.06
CA ASN A 14 -20.70 14.67 13.00
C ASN A 14 -20.65 13.21 13.48
N THR A 15 -21.74 12.76 14.07
CA THR A 15 -21.85 11.36 14.54
C THR A 15 -21.81 10.37 13.38
N ASP A 16 -22.19 10.80 12.17
CA ASP A 16 -22.23 9.94 10.98
C ASP A 16 -20.92 9.92 10.21
N ARG A 17 -20.00 10.87 10.50
CA ARG A 17 -18.67 10.99 9.89
C ARG A 17 -18.66 11.10 8.35
N THR A 18 -19.77 11.54 7.78
CA THR A 18 -19.96 11.76 6.33
C THR A 18 -19.95 13.23 5.95
N LEU A 19 -19.94 14.12 6.94
CA LEU A 19 -19.98 15.56 6.75
C LEU A 19 -18.74 16.25 7.32
N PHE A 20 -18.46 17.44 6.86
CA PHE A 20 -17.39 18.28 7.40
C PHE A 20 -17.64 18.61 8.86
N SER A 21 -16.66 18.33 9.71
CA SER A 21 -16.64 18.62 11.14
C SER A 21 -15.32 19.28 11.54
N LYS A 22 -15.17 19.64 12.82
CA LYS A 22 -13.90 20.11 13.37
C LYS A 22 -12.78 19.08 13.16
N GLU A 23 -13.08 17.82 13.41
CA GLU A 23 -12.12 16.71 13.31
C GLU A 23 -11.65 16.52 11.85
N VAL A 24 -12.55 16.65 10.88
CA VAL A 24 -12.22 16.61 9.46
C VAL A 24 -11.34 17.80 9.07
N ALA A 25 -11.65 19.00 9.58
CA ALA A 25 -10.82 20.19 9.33
C ALA A 25 -9.40 20.02 9.91
N LEU A 26 -9.27 19.43 11.11
CA LEU A 26 -7.96 19.12 11.71
C LEU A 26 -7.19 18.05 10.92
N ALA A 27 -7.87 16.99 10.46
CA ALA A 27 -7.24 15.96 9.63
C ALA A 27 -6.74 16.52 8.29
N LEU A 28 -7.54 17.35 7.65
CA LEU A 28 -7.16 18.06 6.42
C LEU A 28 -5.98 19.01 6.66
N LEU A 29 -6.03 19.78 7.77
CA LEU A 29 -4.92 20.66 8.15
C LEU A 29 -3.63 19.88 8.37
N ALA A 30 -3.68 18.75 9.07
CA ALA A 30 -2.51 17.89 9.31
C ALA A 30 -1.91 17.38 8.00
N ARG A 31 -2.75 16.86 7.07
CA ARG A 31 -2.31 16.37 5.76
C ARG A 31 -1.67 17.46 4.91
N ILE A 32 -2.33 18.61 4.80
CA ILE A 32 -1.81 19.76 4.00
C ILE A 32 -0.52 20.31 4.63
N ALA A 33 -0.49 20.49 5.95
CA ALA A 33 0.69 21.02 6.63
C ALA A 33 1.90 20.09 6.50
N LEU A 34 1.71 18.75 6.61
CA LEU A 34 2.78 17.77 6.37
C LEU A 34 3.30 17.87 4.93
N SER A 35 2.38 17.94 3.95
CA SER A 35 2.74 18.07 2.54
C SER A 35 3.54 19.35 2.29
N GLU A 36 3.04 20.48 2.74
CA GLU A 36 3.69 21.80 2.60
C GLU A 36 5.07 21.83 3.27
N ALA A 37 5.20 21.26 4.47
CA ALA A 37 6.47 21.14 5.17
C ALA A 37 7.50 20.34 4.37
N SER A 38 7.07 19.21 3.81
CA SER A 38 7.94 18.35 3.02
C SER A 38 8.39 19.02 1.72
N TRP A 39 7.48 19.66 0.99
CA TRP A 39 7.83 20.42 -0.20
C TRP A 39 8.87 21.49 0.11
N ARG A 40 8.71 22.25 1.17
CA ARG A 40 9.68 23.28 1.62
C ARG A 40 11.03 22.69 2.00
N LYS A 41 11.04 21.51 2.61
CA LYS A 41 12.28 20.87 3.09
C LYS A 41 13.07 20.21 1.97
N TYR A 42 12.40 19.53 1.05
CA TYR A 42 13.03 18.64 0.06
C TYR A 42 13.18 19.25 -1.33
N HIS A 43 12.56 20.39 -1.60
CA HIS A 43 12.60 21.10 -2.89
C HIS A 43 13.31 22.45 -2.73
N ALA A 44 14.64 22.38 -2.56
CA ALA A 44 15.45 23.58 -2.36
C ALA A 44 15.40 24.55 -3.57
N GLU A 45 15.12 24.04 -4.76
CA GLU A 45 14.94 24.83 -5.99
C GLU A 45 13.75 25.79 -5.96
N LEU A 46 12.78 25.54 -5.07
CA LEU A 46 11.63 26.43 -4.89
C LEU A 46 11.92 27.60 -3.96
N GLU A 47 13.08 27.63 -3.29
CA GLU A 47 13.50 28.69 -2.35
C GLU A 47 12.47 28.98 -1.24
N LEU A 48 11.68 27.96 -0.85
CA LEU A 48 10.67 28.09 0.21
C LEU A 48 11.30 27.86 1.59
N ASN A 49 10.94 28.74 2.53
CA ASN A 49 11.44 28.68 3.91
C ASN A 49 10.37 28.16 4.88
N ASP A 50 10.72 28.06 6.17
CA ASP A 50 9.82 27.77 7.28
C ASP A 50 9.20 26.34 7.27
N ALA A 51 9.89 25.34 6.73
CA ALA A 51 9.43 23.94 6.76
C ALA A 51 9.05 23.49 8.18
N ASP A 52 9.86 23.82 9.17
CA ASP A 52 9.67 23.43 10.57
C ASP A 52 8.35 23.96 11.15
N LYS A 53 7.93 25.15 10.76
CA LYS A 53 6.65 25.74 11.16
C LYS A 53 5.47 24.89 10.69
N TYR A 54 5.52 24.38 9.47
CA TYR A 54 4.44 23.54 8.94
C TYR A 54 4.45 22.14 9.54
N TYR A 55 5.61 21.55 9.84
CA TYR A 55 5.68 20.32 10.65
C TYR A 55 5.07 20.53 12.03
N GLN A 56 5.32 21.65 12.70
CA GLN A 56 4.71 21.97 14.00
C GLN A 56 3.19 22.13 13.89
N ILE A 57 2.67 22.74 12.82
CA ILE A 57 1.22 22.83 12.55
C ILE A 57 0.62 21.44 12.38
N ALA A 58 1.27 20.57 11.62
CA ALA A 58 0.83 19.19 11.45
C ALA A 58 0.78 18.44 12.80
N ILE A 59 1.83 18.55 13.60
CA ILE A 59 1.90 17.96 14.96
C ILE A 59 0.74 18.46 15.82
N ALA A 60 0.52 19.77 15.91
CA ALA A 60 -0.52 20.36 16.74
C ALA A 60 -1.94 19.89 16.35
N ALA A 61 -2.21 19.80 15.03
CA ALA A 61 -3.48 19.28 14.51
C ALA A 61 -3.69 17.79 14.88
N CYS A 62 -2.64 16.97 14.73
CA CYS A 62 -2.66 15.57 15.10
C CYS A 62 -2.87 15.39 16.61
N GLU A 63 -2.15 16.14 17.45
CA GLU A 63 -2.32 16.09 18.91
C GLU A 63 -3.71 16.44 19.38
N GLU A 64 -4.37 17.39 18.74
CA GLU A 64 -5.75 17.73 19.08
C GLU A 64 -6.70 16.58 18.75
N LEU A 65 -6.53 15.91 17.60
CA LEU A 65 -7.29 14.72 17.25
C LEU A 65 -7.01 13.55 18.20
N MET A 66 -5.74 13.27 18.50
CA MET A 66 -5.35 12.18 19.40
C MET A 66 -5.88 12.40 20.83
N ARG A 67 -5.80 13.63 21.33
CA ARG A 67 -6.31 13.99 22.68
C ARG A 67 -7.84 13.96 22.79
N SER A 68 -8.56 14.08 21.68
CA SER A 68 -10.02 14.05 21.70
C SER A 68 -10.58 12.72 22.20
N GLY A 69 -9.82 11.62 22.06
CA GLY A 69 -10.28 10.27 22.38
C GLY A 69 -11.47 9.78 21.54
N SER A 70 -11.81 10.51 20.48
CA SER A 70 -12.96 10.22 19.60
C SER A 70 -12.68 9.13 18.58
N PHE A 71 -11.41 8.80 18.37
CA PHE A 71 -10.95 7.84 17.37
C PHE A 71 -10.00 6.82 17.97
N SER A 72 -10.03 5.63 17.41
CA SER A 72 -9.07 4.56 17.70
C SER A 72 -8.87 3.70 16.43
N LEU A 73 -7.82 2.90 16.40
CA LEU A 73 -7.66 1.95 15.31
C LEU A 73 -8.75 0.89 15.35
N ASN A 74 -9.29 0.53 14.20
CA ASN A 74 -10.14 -0.64 14.07
C ASN A 74 -9.26 -1.89 14.28
N ILE A 75 -9.72 -2.82 15.10
CA ILE A 75 -8.98 -4.07 15.38
C ILE A 75 -8.79 -4.91 14.10
N ASP A 76 -9.75 -4.86 13.18
CA ASP A 76 -9.66 -5.50 11.88
C ASP A 76 -9.29 -4.47 10.82
N TYR A 77 -8.02 -4.54 10.34
CA TYR A 77 -7.53 -3.68 9.27
C TYR A 77 -8.37 -3.80 7.99
N ALA A 78 -8.74 -5.03 7.62
CA ALA A 78 -9.47 -5.27 6.38
C ALA A 78 -10.89 -4.71 6.40
N ALA A 79 -11.53 -4.65 7.57
CA ALA A 79 -12.88 -4.10 7.71
C ALA A 79 -12.99 -2.60 7.39
N ASN A 80 -11.87 -1.88 7.34
CA ASN A 80 -11.86 -0.49 6.87
C ASN A 80 -12.15 -0.37 5.37
N PHE A 81 -11.92 -1.43 4.60
CA PHE A 81 -11.96 -1.42 3.13
C PHE A 81 -12.99 -2.39 2.57
N ARG A 82 -13.26 -3.48 3.28
CA ARG A 82 -14.19 -4.54 2.93
C ARG A 82 -15.43 -4.39 3.80
N ASN A 83 -16.29 -3.47 3.44
CA ASN A 83 -17.44 -3.09 4.24
C ASN A 83 -18.65 -2.78 3.38
N ASN A 84 -19.82 -2.81 3.98
CA ASN A 84 -21.08 -2.32 3.41
C ASN A 84 -21.48 -0.97 4.02
N ASP A 85 -20.91 -0.62 5.19
CA ASP A 85 -21.22 0.57 5.93
C ASP A 85 -20.08 0.82 6.93
N LEU A 86 -19.47 1.99 6.88
CA LEU A 86 -18.42 2.44 7.82
C LEU A 86 -19.01 3.19 9.03
N LYS A 87 -20.32 3.28 9.13
CA LYS A 87 -20.97 3.90 10.27
C LYS A 87 -20.58 3.20 11.58
N GLY A 88 -20.08 3.98 12.51
CA GLY A 88 -19.62 3.44 13.81
C GLY A 88 -18.23 2.84 13.80
N ASN A 89 -17.54 2.75 12.66
CA ASN A 89 -16.15 2.32 12.61
C ASN A 89 -15.28 3.34 13.36
N PRO A 90 -14.57 2.93 14.44
CA PRO A 90 -13.85 3.85 15.31
C PRO A 90 -12.67 4.56 14.63
N GLU A 91 -12.16 4.00 13.53
CA GLU A 91 -11.01 4.54 12.82
C GLU A 91 -11.37 5.65 11.83
N MET A 92 -12.62 5.71 11.38
CA MET A 92 -13.05 6.70 10.39
C MET A 92 -13.18 8.09 11.00
N ILE A 93 -12.48 9.08 10.42
CA ILE A 93 -12.67 10.51 10.69
C ILE A 93 -13.67 11.07 9.68
N MET A 94 -13.51 10.67 8.41
CA MET A 94 -14.47 10.95 7.35
C MET A 94 -14.46 9.82 6.32
N TYR A 95 -15.65 9.44 5.86
CA TYR A 95 -15.81 8.50 4.75
C TYR A 95 -16.92 8.98 3.80
N GLN A 96 -16.86 8.50 2.58
CA GLN A 96 -17.92 8.65 1.61
C GLN A 96 -18.89 7.49 1.76
N ASP A 97 -20.13 7.81 2.09
CA ASP A 97 -21.25 6.86 2.20
C ASP A 97 -21.80 6.55 0.80
N PHE A 98 -21.98 5.27 0.53
CA PHE A 98 -22.57 4.75 -0.69
C PHE A 98 -23.69 3.78 -0.38
N ASN A 99 -24.79 3.86 -1.10
CA ASN A 99 -25.98 3.05 -0.87
C ASN A 99 -26.39 2.24 -2.10
N TYR A 100 -26.99 1.08 -1.88
CA TYR A 100 -27.45 0.18 -2.95
C TYR A 100 -28.35 0.85 -3.99
N GLY A 101 -29.13 1.83 -3.63
CA GLY A 101 -30.03 2.57 -4.52
C GLY A 101 -29.40 3.78 -5.20
N ASP A 102 -28.17 4.14 -4.82
CA ASP A 102 -27.44 5.29 -5.32
C ASP A 102 -26.29 4.78 -6.21
N PRO A 103 -26.38 4.90 -7.55
CA PRO A 103 -25.45 4.27 -8.48
C PRO A 103 -24.11 4.97 -8.50
N ASN A 104 -23.40 4.94 -7.39
CA ASN A 104 -22.01 5.37 -7.34
C ASN A 104 -21.13 4.30 -7.98
N ARG A 105 -20.61 4.64 -9.14
CA ARG A 105 -19.72 3.79 -9.90
C ARG A 105 -18.32 3.91 -9.35
N VAL A 106 -18.07 3.29 -8.20
CA VAL A 106 -16.72 3.19 -7.69
C VAL A 106 -16.01 2.06 -8.42
N TRP A 107 -14.95 2.42 -9.14
CA TRP A 107 -14.25 1.53 -10.07
C TRP A 107 -13.30 0.52 -9.42
N TRP A 108 -13.23 0.43 -8.10
CA TRP A 108 -12.33 -0.52 -7.45
C TRP A 108 -12.60 -1.97 -7.80
N ASN A 109 -13.85 -2.30 -8.10
CA ASN A 109 -14.18 -3.65 -8.53
C ASN A 109 -13.45 -4.06 -9.80
N GLN A 110 -13.04 -3.11 -10.62
CA GLN A 110 -12.36 -3.42 -11.88
C GLN A 110 -10.87 -3.65 -11.70
N SER A 111 -10.26 -3.12 -10.65
CA SER A 111 -8.85 -3.37 -10.37
C SER A 111 -8.57 -4.81 -9.98
N TRP A 112 -9.54 -5.51 -9.36
CA TRP A 112 -9.39 -6.92 -8.99
C TRP A 112 -9.62 -7.89 -10.16
N GLU A 113 -10.23 -7.47 -11.27
CA GLU A 113 -10.40 -8.31 -12.47
C GLU A 113 -9.09 -8.56 -13.24
N GLY A 114 -7.96 -8.19 -12.68
CA GLY A 114 -6.65 -8.49 -13.24
C GLY A 114 -6.01 -7.35 -14.04
N HIS A 115 -6.59 -6.16 -14.03
CA HIS A 115 -6.06 -4.99 -14.73
C HIS A 115 -5.26 -4.04 -13.82
N GLY A 116 -5.47 -4.12 -12.49
CA GLY A 116 -4.70 -3.40 -11.49
C GLY A 116 -3.86 -4.36 -10.67
N MET A 117 -2.54 -4.26 -10.75
CA MET A 117 -1.63 -5.08 -9.96
C MET A 117 -0.69 -4.20 -9.14
N LEU A 118 -0.29 -4.72 -8.00
CA LEU A 118 0.69 -4.08 -7.13
C LEU A 118 2.11 -4.50 -7.54
N SER A 119 3.09 -3.71 -7.18
CA SER A 119 4.48 -4.01 -7.53
C SER A 119 5.14 -4.95 -6.52
N ARG A 120 6.10 -5.75 -6.98
CA ARG A 120 6.99 -6.52 -6.11
C ARG A 120 7.71 -5.62 -5.10
N ASP A 121 8.12 -4.43 -5.50
CA ASP A 121 8.76 -3.45 -4.65
C ASP A 121 7.88 -3.01 -3.46
N LEU A 122 6.55 -2.88 -3.67
CA LEU A 122 5.63 -2.69 -2.54
C LEU A 122 5.61 -3.92 -1.64
N MET A 123 5.52 -5.11 -2.23
CA MET A 123 5.48 -6.35 -1.48
C MET A 123 6.75 -6.59 -0.64
N GLU A 124 7.92 -6.25 -1.17
CA GLU A 124 9.20 -6.30 -0.45
C GLU A 124 9.28 -5.28 0.70
N THR A 125 8.44 -4.25 0.69
CA THR A 125 8.39 -3.24 1.75
C THR A 125 7.81 -3.78 3.07
N TYR A 126 6.92 -4.77 3.00
CA TYR A 126 6.36 -5.44 4.19
C TYR A 126 7.44 -6.20 4.94
N LEU A 127 7.43 -6.11 6.28
CA LEU A 127 8.44 -6.73 7.11
C LEU A 127 8.35 -8.26 7.11
N TYR A 128 9.47 -8.90 7.32
CA TYR A 128 9.57 -10.32 7.65
C TYR A 128 9.55 -10.49 9.16
N ILE A 129 8.77 -11.45 9.64
CA ILE A 129 8.61 -11.75 11.06
C ILE A 129 9.43 -12.98 11.41
N ASP A 130 10.40 -12.80 12.30
CA ASP A 130 11.33 -13.81 12.78
C ASP A 130 11.20 -13.94 14.31
N GLY A 131 10.26 -14.75 14.74
CA GLY A 131 9.91 -14.89 16.14
C GLY A 131 9.36 -13.58 16.74
N ASP A 132 10.08 -13.01 17.68
CA ASP A 132 9.75 -11.74 18.36
C ASP A 132 10.34 -10.50 17.68
N LYS A 133 10.95 -10.66 16.51
CA LYS A 133 11.58 -9.58 15.74
C LYS A 133 10.93 -9.37 14.38
N ALA A 134 10.93 -8.13 13.95
CA ALA A 134 10.58 -7.75 12.59
C ALA A 134 11.80 -7.15 11.90
N LYS A 135 12.11 -7.62 10.69
CA LYS A 135 13.26 -7.15 9.91
C LYS A 135 12.86 -6.85 8.46
N PRO A 136 13.63 -6.05 7.74
CA PRO A 136 13.40 -5.85 6.32
C PRO A 136 13.35 -7.19 5.58
N PHE A 137 12.35 -7.42 4.73
CA PHE A 137 12.27 -8.65 3.94
C PHE A 137 13.50 -8.84 3.06
N THR A 138 14.02 -7.76 2.50
CA THR A 138 15.22 -7.75 1.66
C THR A 138 16.51 -8.10 2.40
N SER A 139 16.48 -8.20 3.73
CA SER A 139 17.60 -8.69 4.55
C SER A 139 17.58 -10.21 4.77
N VAL A 140 16.53 -10.90 4.31
CA VAL A 140 16.44 -12.35 4.38
C VAL A 140 17.31 -12.95 3.28
N GLU A 141 18.18 -13.88 3.64
CA GLU A 141 19.05 -14.55 2.67
C GLU A 141 18.22 -15.26 1.60
N GLY A 142 18.55 -15.06 0.33
CA GLY A 142 17.86 -15.66 -0.81
C GLY A 142 16.44 -15.12 -1.08
N TYR A 143 16.03 -13.99 -0.46
CA TYR A 143 14.68 -13.44 -0.60
C TYR A 143 14.26 -13.22 -2.06
N ASN A 144 15.20 -12.86 -2.92
CA ASN A 144 14.96 -12.58 -4.34
C ASN A 144 14.80 -13.85 -5.20
N GLU A 145 15.10 -15.01 -4.63
CA GLU A 145 14.99 -16.32 -5.27
C GLU A 145 13.88 -17.19 -4.65
N MET A 146 13.12 -16.65 -3.72
CA MET A 146 11.98 -17.35 -3.10
C MET A 146 10.90 -17.62 -4.14
N SER A 147 10.32 -18.81 -4.07
CA SER A 147 9.12 -19.16 -4.83
C SER A 147 7.95 -18.26 -4.48
N PHE A 148 6.92 -18.22 -5.34
CA PHE A 148 5.75 -17.37 -5.11
C PHE A 148 5.09 -17.65 -3.73
N ASP A 149 4.95 -18.92 -3.35
CA ASP A 149 4.39 -19.30 -2.05
C ASP A 149 5.29 -18.88 -0.87
N GLU A 150 6.60 -19.08 -0.97
CA GLU A 150 7.55 -18.70 0.08
C GLU A 150 7.58 -17.18 0.31
N PHE A 151 7.36 -16.41 -0.74
CA PHE A 151 7.36 -14.94 -0.70
C PHE A 151 6.30 -14.36 0.23
N TYR A 152 5.23 -15.12 0.52
CA TYR A 152 4.14 -14.72 1.40
C TYR A 152 4.31 -15.17 2.86
N LYS A 153 5.24 -16.10 3.15
CA LYS A 153 5.37 -16.67 4.49
C LYS A 153 6.08 -15.74 5.48
N ASN A 154 5.62 -15.78 6.72
CA ASN A 154 6.21 -15.01 7.83
C ASN A 154 6.30 -13.50 7.57
N ARG A 155 5.26 -12.93 7.04
CA ARG A 155 5.20 -11.51 6.70
C ARG A 155 4.25 -10.74 7.63
N ASP A 156 4.44 -9.43 7.64
CA ASP A 156 3.45 -8.50 8.18
C ASP A 156 2.04 -8.84 7.70
N SER A 157 1.08 -9.00 8.60
CA SER A 157 -0.27 -9.49 8.29
C SER A 157 -1.05 -8.56 7.34
N ARG A 158 -0.67 -7.28 7.25
CA ARG A 158 -1.24 -6.34 6.29
C ARG A 158 -0.94 -6.73 4.85
N LEU A 159 0.14 -7.51 4.61
CA LEU A 159 0.43 -8.05 3.29
C LEU A 159 -0.70 -8.96 2.81
N GLU A 160 -1.11 -9.93 3.63
CA GLU A 160 -2.23 -10.82 3.32
C GLU A 160 -3.55 -10.07 3.15
N ALA A 161 -3.73 -8.96 3.87
CA ALA A 161 -4.91 -8.12 3.73
C ALA A 161 -4.91 -7.28 2.43
N THR A 162 -3.75 -7.06 1.83
CA THR A 162 -3.57 -6.18 0.67
C THR A 162 -3.45 -6.95 -0.65
N PHE A 163 -2.79 -8.11 -0.63
CA PHE A 163 -2.47 -8.91 -1.83
C PHE A 163 -3.25 -10.21 -1.88
N TRP A 164 -3.48 -10.72 -3.10
CA TRP A 164 -3.88 -12.11 -3.27
C TRP A 164 -2.74 -13.01 -2.80
N THR A 165 -3.04 -13.89 -1.87
CA THR A 165 -2.13 -14.94 -1.45
C THR A 165 -2.35 -16.21 -2.27
N PRO A 166 -1.37 -17.12 -2.37
CA PRO A 166 -1.60 -18.46 -2.94
C PRO A 166 -2.84 -19.12 -2.33
N GLY A 167 -3.70 -19.69 -3.14
CA GLY A 167 -4.96 -20.28 -2.70
C GLY A 167 -6.11 -19.30 -2.41
N TYR A 168 -5.91 -18.00 -2.61
CA TYR A 168 -6.97 -17.01 -2.37
C TYR A 168 -8.10 -17.13 -3.38
N VAL A 169 -9.30 -17.30 -2.87
CA VAL A 169 -10.54 -17.31 -3.67
C VAL A 169 -11.26 -15.97 -3.46
N CYS A 170 -11.41 -15.19 -4.52
CA CYS A 170 -12.18 -13.94 -4.47
C CYS A 170 -13.64 -14.21 -4.14
N THR A 171 -14.29 -13.23 -3.52
CA THR A 171 -15.75 -13.27 -3.33
C THR A 171 -16.45 -13.49 -4.67
N ASN A 172 -17.40 -14.41 -4.75
CA ASN A 172 -18.10 -14.85 -5.95
C ASN A 172 -17.29 -15.70 -6.96
N TRP A 173 -16.09 -16.13 -6.63
CA TRP A 173 -15.36 -17.12 -7.43
C TRP A 173 -15.40 -18.48 -6.76
N THR A 174 -15.21 -19.54 -7.55
CA THR A 174 -15.25 -20.94 -7.07
C THR A 174 -13.87 -21.58 -7.06
N SER A 175 -12.87 -20.90 -7.63
CA SER A 175 -11.47 -21.36 -7.71
C SER A 175 -10.50 -20.27 -7.26
N PRO A 176 -9.31 -20.63 -6.79
CA PRO A 176 -8.26 -19.69 -6.47
C PRO A 176 -7.90 -18.79 -7.66
N ARG A 177 -7.43 -17.60 -7.34
CA ARG A 177 -6.94 -16.64 -8.36
C ARG A 177 -5.56 -17.03 -8.84
N ILE A 178 -5.38 -16.98 -10.15
CA ILE A 178 -4.09 -17.13 -10.81
C ILE A 178 -3.57 -15.73 -11.10
N PRO A 179 -2.36 -15.36 -10.62
CA PRO A 179 -1.76 -14.06 -10.89
C PRO A 179 -1.57 -13.81 -12.39
N ASN A 180 -1.94 -12.63 -12.87
CA ASN A 180 -1.71 -12.24 -14.25
C ASN A 180 -0.32 -11.58 -14.40
N LEU A 181 0.62 -12.28 -15.04
CA LEU A 181 2.01 -11.82 -15.17
C LEU A 181 2.18 -10.60 -16.07
N ILE A 182 1.28 -10.38 -17.04
CA ILE A 182 1.31 -9.20 -17.93
C ILE A 182 1.19 -7.90 -17.13
N TYR A 183 0.46 -7.95 -16.01
CA TYR A 183 0.29 -6.81 -15.10
C TYR A 183 1.14 -6.92 -13.83
N GLY A 184 2.04 -7.93 -13.75
CA GLY A 184 3.04 -8.10 -12.68
C GLY A 184 2.80 -9.16 -11.65
N GLY A 185 1.66 -9.79 -11.66
CA GLY A 185 1.40 -10.97 -10.87
C GLY A 185 1.02 -10.76 -9.40
N TYR A 186 0.98 -9.54 -8.88
CA TYR A 186 0.60 -9.28 -7.49
C TYR A 186 -0.77 -8.61 -7.40
N GLY A 187 -1.83 -9.42 -7.36
CA GLY A 187 -3.21 -8.96 -7.36
C GLY A 187 -3.62 -8.24 -6.07
N ILE A 188 -4.57 -7.31 -6.21
CA ILE A 188 -5.09 -6.49 -5.11
C ILE A 188 -6.24 -7.23 -4.41
N LYS A 189 -6.08 -7.48 -3.12
CA LYS A 189 -7.11 -8.05 -2.23
C LYS A 189 -7.78 -7.00 -1.36
N LYS A 190 -7.16 -5.85 -1.16
CA LYS A 190 -7.52 -4.87 -0.13
C LYS A 190 -9.00 -4.49 -0.12
N TYR A 191 -9.62 -4.39 -1.28
CA TYR A 191 -11.02 -4.00 -1.45
C TYR A 191 -11.93 -5.17 -1.88
N ASP A 192 -11.40 -6.38 -1.97
CA ASP A 192 -12.19 -7.56 -2.31
C ASP A 192 -12.78 -8.22 -1.07
N GLY A 193 -13.99 -8.70 -1.18
CA GLY A 193 -14.57 -9.53 -0.14
C GLY A 193 -15.63 -8.87 0.73
N LEU A 194 -16.61 -8.24 0.14
CA LEU A 194 -17.85 -7.96 0.86
C LEU A 194 -18.47 -9.26 1.38
N PRO A 195 -18.81 -9.32 2.68
CA PRO A 195 -19.16 -10.59 3.34
C PRO A 195 -20.51 -11.17 2.94
N THR A 196 -21.25 -10.57 2.04
CA THR A 196 -22.60 -11.05 1.69
C THR A 196 -22.82 -11.06 0.19
N ASN A 197 -23.48 -12.10 -0.26
CA ASN A 197 -24.07 -12.40 -1.57
C ASN A 197 -24.74 -11.22 -2.30
N GLN A 198 -24.07 -10.12 -2.35
CA GLN A 198 -24.63 -8.95 -2.97
C GLN A 198 -24.25 -8.98 -4.44
N ASN A 199 -25.18 -9.46 -5.25
CA ASN A 199 -25.05 -9.59 -6.70
C ASN A 199 -24.61 -8.31 -7.43
N GLY A 200 -24.66 -7.16 -6.78
CA GLY A 200 -24.18 -5.89 -7.31
C GLY A 200 -22.66 -5.73 -7.28
N TYR A 201 -21.95 -6.48 -6.44
CA TYR A 201 -20.50 -6.39 -6.37
C TYR A 201 -19.79 -7.07 -7.54
N ALA A 202 -20.36 -8.16 -8.04
CA ALA A 202 -19.85 -8.88 -9.20
C ALA A 202 -20.34 -8.27 -10.54
N ALA A 203 -21.39 -7.48 -10.53
CA ALA A 203 -21.88 -6.80 -11.69
C ALA A 203 -21.11 -5.49 -11.87
N SER A 204 -20.18 -5.47 -12.72
CA SER A 204 -19.21 -4.47 -13.20
C SER A 204 -19.58 -2.97 -13.21
N ALA A 205 -20.41 -2.45 -12.35
CA ALA A 205 -20.74 -1.02 -12.30
C ALA A 205 -21.38 -0.53 -10.99
N ILE A 206 -21.64 -1.40 -10.02
CA ILE A 206 -22.39 -1.00 -8.82
C ILE A 206 -21.66 -1.54 -7.60
N CYS A 207 -20.79 -0.73 -7.01
CA CYS A 207 -20.23 -0.97 -5.70
C CYS A 207 -20.79 0.07 -4.75
N TRP A 208 -21.23 -0.37 -3.59
CA TRP A 208 -21.71 0.53 -2.54
C TRP A 208 -20.90 0.39 -1.24
N SER A 209 -19.68 -0.17 -1.32
CA SER A 209 -18.75 -0.10 -0.20
C SER A 209 -18.38 1.34 0.06
N ASP A 210 -18.45 1.73 1.31
CA ASP A 210 -18.02 3.06 1.74
C ASP A 210 -16.53 3.24 1.58
N LEU A 211 -16.12 4.48 1.31
CA LEU A 211 -14.75 4.86 1.04
C LEU A 211 -14.16 5.68 2.18
N PRO A 212 -13.11 5.21 2.85
CA PRO A 212 -12.35 6.03 3.76
C PRO A 212 -11.75 7.26 3.06
N ILE A 213 -11.96 8.47 3.61
CA ILE A 213 -11.35 9.73 3.14
C ILE A 213 -10.26 10.17 4.11
N PHE A 214 -10.57 10.14 5.41
CA PHE A 214 -9.63 10.36 6.49
C PHE A 214 -9.83 9.28 7.55
N ARG A 215 -8.76 8.60 7.91
CA ARG A 215 -8.75 7.58 8.96
C ARG A 215 -7.65 7.83 9.99
N TYR A 216 -7.89 7.40 11.22
CA TYR A 216 -7.02 7.70 12.35
C TYR A 216 -5.58 7.21 12.18
N ALA A 217 -5.38 6.08 11.49
CA ALA A 217 -4.04 5.58 11.19
C ALA A 217 -3.19 6.60 10.40
N GLU A 218 -3.78 7.36 9.47
CA GLU A 218 -3.08 8.43 8.77
C GLU A 218 -2.61 9.52 9.72
N ILE A 219 -3.43 9.90 10.72
CA ILE A 219 -3.08 10.91 11.72
C ILE A 219 -1.87 10.48 12.54
N LEU A 220 -1.83 9.20 12.95
CA LEU A 220 -0.71 8.62 13.68
C LEU A 220 0.59 8.68 12.85
N LEU A 221 0.49 8.38 11.54
CA LEU A 221 1.61 8.42 10.62
C LEU A 221 2.09 9.84 10.34
N ILE A 222 1.18 10.81 10.17
CA ILE A 222 1.52 12.23 10.00
C ILE A 222 2.28 12.74 11.23
N TYR A 223 1.79 12.42 12.43
CA TYR A 223 2.44 12.81 13.67
C TYR A 223 3.85 12.26 13.79
N ALA A 224 4.02 10.96 13.58
CA ALA A 224 5.32 10.30 13.65
C ALA A 224 6.30 10.86 12.61
N GLU A 225 5.84 11.07 11.37
CA GLU A 225 6.66 11.64 10.30
C GLU A 225 7.11 13.06 10.63
N ALA A 226 6.17 13.93 11.00
CA ALA A 226 6.49 15.32 11.31
C ALA A 226 7.49 15.46 12.47
N LYS A 227 7.35 14.64 13.52
CA LYS A 227 8.32 14.61 14.62
C LYS A 227 9.69 14.08 14.21
N ALA A 228 9.75 13.02 13.43
CA ALA A 228 11.01 12.47 12.92
C ALA A 228 11.70 13.48 11.97
N GLU A 229 10.95 14.18 11.13
CA GLU A 229 11.48 15.22 10.24
C GLU A 229 12.09 16.40 11.01
N LEU A 230 11.55 16.75 12.17
CA LEU A 230 12.12 17.75 13.08
C LEU A 230 13.25 17.19 13.97
N GLY A 231 13.51 15.88 13.95
CA GLY A 231 14.51 15.25 14.78
C GLY A 231 14.14 15.14 16.27
N ILE A 232 12.86 15.13 16.59
CA ILE A 232 12.32 15.15 17.97
C ILE A 232 11.37 13.98 18.27
N LEU A 233 11.34 12.95 17.43
CA LEU A 233 10.55 11.74 17.67
C LEU A 233 11.12 11.00 18.89
N THR A 234 10.28 10.74 19.89
CA THR A 234 10.64 9.98 21.09
C THR A 234 10.10 8.55 21.03
N GLN A 235 10.63 7.65 21.90
CA GLN A 235 10.08 6.30 22.01
C GLN A 235 8.60 6.31 22.42
N THR A 236 8.22 7.23 23.32
CA THR A 236 6.81 7.40 23.72
C THR A 236 5.93 7.80 22.52
N ASP A 237 6.42 8.67 21.64
CA ASP A 237 5.68 9.02 20.42
C ASP A 237 5.53 7.81 19.50
N LEU A 238 6.61 7.03 19.33
CA LEU A 238 6.61 5.80 18.57
C LEU A 238 5.61 4.78 19.12
N ASP A 239 5.56 4.64 20.45
CA ASP A 239 4.65 3.72 21.14
C ASP A 239 3.18 4.12 20.98
N ASN A 240 2.91 5.41 20.89
CA ASN A 240 1.57 5.97 20.72
C ASN A 240 1.15 6.15 19.26
N THR A 241 2.00 5.75 18.29
CA THR A 241 1.73 5.88 16.85
C THR A 241 2.04 4.59 16.11
N ILE A 242 3.27 4.42 15.64
CA ILE A 242 3.69 3.28 14.81
C ILE A 242 3.48 1.95 15.53
N ASN A 243 3.79 1.88 16.83
CA ASN A 243 3.63 0.64 17.58
C ASN A 243 2.16 0.25 17.79
N LEU A 244 1.22 1.20 17.76
CA LEU A 244 -0.21 0.87 17.72
C LEU A 244 -0.62 0.21 16.39
N LEU A 245 -0.06 0.67 15.28
CA LEU A 245 -0.29 0.07 13.96
C LEU A 245 0.31 -1.34 13.90
N ARG A 246 1.52 -1.51 14.45
CA ARG A 246 2.19 -2.80 14.54
C ARG A 246 1.45 -3.79 15.44
N ASP A 247 0.97 -3.36 16.60
CA ASP A 247 0.18 -4.19 17.51
C ASP A 247 -1.08 -4.74 16.81
N ARG A 248 -1.83 -3.88 16.10
CA ARG A 248 -2.98 -4.31 15.29
C ARG A 248 -2.59 -5.34 14.23
N ALA A 249 -1.47 -5.11 13.55
CA ALA A 249 -0.95 -5.97 12.50
C ALA A 249 -0.19 -7.20 13.05
N LYS A 250 -0.09 -7.38 14.37
CA LYS A 250 0.69 -8.44 15.02
C LYS A 250 2.17 -8.44 14.58
N VAL A 251 2.69 -7.27 14.29
CA VAL A 251 4.11 -7.05 13.99
C VAL A 251 4.82 -6.67 15.28
N PRO A 252 5.99 -7.25 15.59
CA PRO A 252 6.79 -6.88 16.75
C PRO A 252 7.00 -5.36 16.84
N ARG A 253 6.85 -4.82 18.05
CA ARG A 253 7.04 -3.39 18.30
C ARG A 253 8.46 -2.95 17.96
N ALA A 254 8.58 -1.73 17.45
CA ALA A 254 9.85 -1.10 17.12
C ALA A 254 10.40 -0.28 18.29
N THR A 255 11.72 -0.15 18.34
CA THR A 255 12.39 0.86 19.15
C THR A 255 13.24 1.76 18.26
N LEU A 256 13.39 3.02 18.65
CA LEU A 256 14.28 3.96 17.93
C LEU A 256 15.73 3.45 17.93
N ALA A 257 16.16 2.82 19.03
CA ALA A 257 17.49 2.25 19.13
C ALA A 257 17.72 1.11 18.12
N ASP A 258 16.73 0.23 17.92
CA ASP A 258 16.83 -0.83 16.91
C ASP A 258 16.88 -0.26 15.50
N TRP A 259 16.10 0.77 15.21
CA TRP A 259 16.10 1.42 13.90
C TRP A 259 17.46 2.10 13.61
N GLU A 260 18.04 2.77 14.59
CA GLU A 260 19.37 3.38 14.47
C GLU A 260 20.48 2.34 14.28
N ALA A 261 20.39 1.20 14.98
CA ALA A 261 21.38 0.14 14.90
C ALA A 261 21.29 -0.66 13.58
N ASN A 262 20.09 -0.74 12.98
CA ASN A 262 19.80 -1.62 11.85
C ASN A 262 19.16 -0.85 10.67
N VAL A 263 19.81 0.22 10.23
CA VAL A 263 19.32 1.02 9.07
C VAL A 263 19.22 0.15 7.83
N ASP A 264 18.02 0.10 7.22
CA ASP A 264 17.80 -0.66 5.99
C ASP A 264 18.54 -0.03 4.80
N PRO A 265 19.52 -0.72 4.21
CA PRO A 265 20.28 -0.21 3.07
C PRO A 265 19.43 -0.01 1.82
N VAL A 266 18.35 -0.78 1.67
CA VAL A 266 17.43 -0.63 0.53
C VAL A 266 16.63 0.66 0.66
N LEU A 267 16.10 0.96 1.85
CA LEU A 267 15.42 2.23 2.09
C LEU A 267 16.37 3.41 1.97
N LEU A 268 17.61 3.27 2.46
CA LEU A 268 18.64 4.30 2.34
C LEU A 268 18.93 4.64 0.87
N LYS A 269 18.96 3.62 0.00
CA LYS A 269 19.13 3.80 -1.44
C LYS A 269 17.88 4.43 -2.09
N LYS A 270 16.69 4.02 -1.65
CA LYS A 270 15.41 4.54 -2.18
C LYS A 270 15.14 6.00 -1.80
N TYR A 271 15.63 6.42 -0.63
CA TYR A 271 15.43 7.77 -0.08
C TYR A 271 16.78 8.43 0.29
N PRO A 272 17.64 8.72 -0.70
CA PRO A 272 19.01 9.19 -0.44
C PRO A 272 19.04 10.59 0.16
N ASN A 273 18.00 11.38 -0.03
CA ASN A 273 17.92 12.81 0.28
C ASN A 273 17.36 13.13 1.69
N VAL A 274 17.23 12.13 2.58
CA VAL A 274 16.75 12.39 3.95
C VAL A 274 17.72 13.30 4.72
N LEU A 275 17.20 14.42 5.21
CA LEU A 275 17.97 15.52 5.81
C LEU A 275 17.90 15.59 7.36
N SER A 276 17.07 14.76 8.01
CA SER A 276 16.92 14.78 9.47
C SER A 276 18.08 14.11 10.20
N SER A 277 18.32 14.53 11.44
CA SER A 277 19.21 13.84 12.38
C SER A 277 18.69 12.45 12.75
N GLN A 278 17.37 12.22 12.68
CA GLN A 278 16.74 10.92 12.91
C GLN A 278 16.47 10.19 11.57
N LYS A 279 17.51 10.08 10.74
CA LYS A 279 17.39 9.48 9.39
C LYS A 279 16.79 8.08 9.41
N ALA A 280 17.23 7.22 10.32
CA ALA A 280 16.70 5.85 10.46
C ALA A 280 15.21 5.86 10.76
N ALA A 281 14.76 6.72 11.68
CA ALA A 281 13.35 6.84 12.01
C ALA A 281 12.50 7.30 10.83
N ILE A 282 12.97 8.27 10.03
CA ILE A 282 12.25 8.72 8.83
C ILE A 282 12.11 7.58 7.83
N LEU A 283 13.18 6.82 7.57
CA LEU A 283 13.13 5.69 6.64
C LEU A 283 12.09 4.66 7.06
N GLU A 284 12.05 4.32 8.33
CA GLU A 284 11.09 3.34 8.85
C GLU A 284 9.66 3.90 8.95
N VAL A 285 9.48 5.17 9.27
CA VAL A 285 8.15 5.82 9.21
C VAL A 285 7.63 5.85 7.76
N ARG A 286 8.48 6.11 6.77
CA ARG A 286 8.10 6.04 5.34
C ARG A 286 7.73 4.60 4.93
N ARG A 287 8.40 3.58 5.49
CA ARG A 287 8.02 2.16 5.34
C ARG A 287 6.63 1.91 5.90
N GLU A 288 6.41 2.25 7.16
CA GLU A 288 5.13 2.05 7.83
C GLU A 288 3.99 2.77 7.11
N ARG A 289 4.24 4.01 6.67
CA ARG A 289 3.26 4.76 5.90
C ARG A 289 2.93 4.07 4.57
N ARG A 290 3.94 3.57 3.85
CA ARG A 290 3.73 2.86 2.59
C ARG A 290 2.94 1.57 2.77
N VAL A 291 3.22 0.81 3.82
CA VAL A 291 2.53 -0.46 4.14
C VAL A 291 1.11 -0.19 4.60
N GLU A 292 0.93 0.73 5.54
CA GLU A 292 -0.36 1.03 6.14
C GLU A 292 -1.34 1.64 5.14
N LEU A 293 -0.88 2.58 4.32
CA LEU A 293 -1.67 3.31 3.34
C LEU A 293 -1.55 2.75 1.91
N ALA A 294 -1.10 1.50 1.78
CA ALA A 294 -0.96 0.85 0.47
C ALA A 294 -2.29 0.89 -0.28
N ASP A 295 -2.24 1.29 -1.56
CA ASP A 295 -3.41 1.35 -2.46
C ASP A 295 -4.53 2.32 -2.02
N GLU A 296 -4.20 3.35 -1.21
CA GLU A 296 -5.11 4.42 -0.80
C GLU A 296 -4.83 5.76 -1.49
N GLY A 297 -4.04 5.76 -2.55
CA GLY A 297 -3.77 6.96 -3.38
C GLY A 297 -2.65 7.87 -2.88
N PHE A 298 -1.98 7.55 -1.76
CA PHE A 298 -0.98 8.45 -1.16
C PHE A 298 0.42 8.36 -1.80
N ARG A 299 0.77 7.25 -2.45
CA ARG A 299 2.15 6.96 -2.84
C ARG A 299 2.76 7.98 -3.78
N TYR A 300 2.00 8.44 -4.77
CA TYR A 300 2.46 9.44 -5.72
C TYR A 300 2.84 10.74 -5.00
N ASP A 301 1.90 11.28 -4.22
CA ASP A 301 2.12 12.54 -3.49
C ASP A 301 3.27 12.43 -2.48
N ASP A 302 3.41 11.28 -1.81
CA ASP A 302 4.51 11.00 -0.89
C ASP A 302 5.87 11.07 -1.59
N LEU A 303 6.01 10.42 -2.76
CA LEU A 303 7.26 10.44 -3.53
C LEU A 303 7.57 11.85 -4.05
N MET A 304 6.57 12.57 -4.53
CA MET A 304 6.74 13.93 -5.02
C MET A 304 7.15 14.88 -3.90
N ARG A 305 6.43 14.90 -2.77
CA ARG A 305 6.76 15.80 -1.65
C ARG A 305 8.12 15.51 -0.99
N TRP A 306 8.63 14.28 -1.11
CA TRP A 306 9.97 13.89 -0.64
C TRP A 306 11.06 14.11 -1.70
N SER A 307 10.75 14.69 -2.86
CA SER A 307 11.67 14.85 -4.01
C SER A 307 12.31 13.52 -4.43
N CYS A 308 11.49 12.47 -4.56
CA CYS A 308 11.89 11.11 -4.92
C CYS A 308 11.22 10.66 -6.24
N GLY A 309 10.98 11.60 -7.18
CA GLY A 309 10.33 11.31 -8.47
C GLY A 309 11.08 10.31 -9.34
N ASP A 310 12.41 10.26 -9.25
CA ASP A 310 13.25 9.28 -9.97
C ASP A 310 12.88 7.82 -9.67
N TYR A 311 12.13 7.61 -8.59
CA TYR A 311 11.62 6.28 -8.24
C TYR A 311 10.72 5.70 -9.33
N PHE A 312 10.00 6.53 -10.07
CA PHE A 312 9.11 6.09 -11.15
C PHE A 312 9.86 5.60 -12.40
N SER A 313 11.13 5.98 -12.55
CA SER A 313 11.97 5.51 -13.66
C SER A 313 12.55 4.11 -13.45
N GLN A 314 12.36 3.51 -12.26
CA GLN A 314 12.91 2.20 -11.95
C GLN A 314 12.06 1.09 -12.57
N ILE A 315 12.74 0.11 -13.17
CA ILE A 315 12.08 -1.10 -13.69
C ILE A 315 11.43 -1.85 -12.52
N GLN A 316 10.14 -2.13 -12.66
CA GLN A 316 9.41 -2.90 -11.68
C GLN A 316 9.53 -4.39 -11.99
N ALA A 317 10.08 -5.16 -11.05
CA ALA A 317 10.12 -6.61 -11.16
C ALA A 317 8.78 -7.24 -10.77
N GLY A 318 8.45 -8.35 -11.41
CA GLY A 318 7.31 -9.19 -11.06
C GLY A 318 7.71 -10.43 -10.23
N ILE A 319 6.96 -11.52 -10.41
CA ILE A 319 7.20 -12.81 -9.73
C ILE A 319 8.54 -13.40 -10.20
N TYR A 320 9.26 -14.00 -9.26
CA TYR A 320 10.48 -14.74 -9.57
C TYR A 320 10.16 -16.16 -10.05
N PHE A 321 10.81 -16.56 -11.13
CA PHE A 321 10.79 -17.92 -11.66
C PHE A 321 12.22 -18.42 -11.82
N PRO A 322 12.62 -19.50 -11.13
CA PRO A 322 14.00 -20.00 -11.17
C PRO A 322 14.42 -20.53 -12.54
N ASP A 323 13.49 -21.16 -13.28
CA ASP A 323 13.71 -21.77 -14.58
C ASP A 323 12.50 -21.62 -15.52
N PHE A 324 12.64 -22.05 -16.77
CA PHE A 324 11.50 -22.24 -17.65
C PHE A 324 10.75 -23.53 -17.27
N GLY A 325 9.42 -23.49 -17.38
CA GLY A 325 8.58 -24.64 -17.07
C GLY A 325 7.22 -24.29 -16.52
N LEU A 326 6.58 -25.28 -15.92
CA LEU A 326 5.25 -25.22 -15.35
C LEU A 326 5.31 -24.80 -13.88
N TYR A 327 4.40 -23.91 -13.47
CA TYR A 327 4.29 -23.41 -12.10
C TYR A 327 2.86 -23.43 -11.59
N ASP A 328 2.70 -23.90 -10.37
CA ASP A 328 1.49 -23.77 -9.56
C ASP A 328 1.60 -22.47 -8.73
N LEU A 329 0.78 -21.49 -9.00
CA LEU A 329 0.77 -20.19 -8.32
C LEU A 329 -0.40 -20.03 -7.35
N ASN A 330 -1.35 -20.96 -7.38
CA ASN A 330 -2.52 -20.93 -6.51
C ASN A 330 -2.48 -21.97 -5.38
N ALA A 331 -1.45 -22.81 -5.35
CA ALA A 331 -1.20 -23.86 -4.34
C ALA A 331 -2.25 -25.00 -4.34
N ASP A 332 -2.81 -25.35 -5.49
CA ASP A 332 -3.74 -26.47 -5.64
C ASP A 332 -3.09 -27.77 -6.17
N ASN A 333 -1.77 -27.74 -6.40
CA ASN A 333 -0.95 -28.81 -6.98
C ASN A 333 -1.25 -29.10 -8.47
N VAL A 334 -1.90 -28.17 -9.16
CA VAL A 334 -2.10 -28.21 -10.60
C VAL A 334 -1.34 -27.04 -11.23
N PRO A 335 -0.62 -27.22 -12.35
CA PRO A 335 0.06 -26.11 -12.99
C PRO A 335 -0.92 -25.06 -13.52
N ASP A 336 -0.67 -23.80 -13.20
CA ASP A 336 -1.47 -22.65 -13.64
C ASP A 336 -0.80 -21.89 -14.78
N VAL A 337 0.55 -21.82 -14.73
CA VAL A 337 1.35 -20.94 -15.57
C VAL A 337 2.51 -21.72 -16.20
N LEU A 338 2.74 -21.47 -17.48
CA LEU A 338 3.90 -21.93 -18.23
C LEU A 338 4.76 -20.73 -18.62
N ILE A 339 6.03 -20.74 -18.27
CA ILE A 339 7.04 -19.78 -18.70
C ILE A 339 8.01 -20.47 -19.63
N VAL A 340 8.16 -19.99 -20.87
CA VAL A 340 9.10 -20.54 -21.87
C VAL A 340 9.80 -19.46 -22.66
N ALA A 341 10.95 -19.79 -23.24
CA ALA A 341 11.71 -18.85 -24.06
C ALA A 341 11.06 -18.61 -25.43
N THR A 342 10.60 -19.65 -26.09
CA THR A 342 10.12 -19.62 -27.48
C THR A 342 8.78 -20.31 -27.67
N ASN A 343 8.08 -20.00 -28.76
CA ASN A 343 6.84 -20.69 -29.15
C ASN A 343 7.08 -22.18 -29.45
N ALA A 344 8.24 -22.55 -29.96
CA ALA A 344 8.62 -23.95 -30.17
C ALA A 344 8.74 -24.71 -28.84
N ASP A 345 9.17 -24.03 -27.77
CA ASP A 345 9.20 -24.64 -26.43
C ASP A 345 7.79 -24.79 -25.86
N LYS A 346 6.89 -23.83 -26.12
CA LYS A 346 5.49 -23.90 -25.71
C LYS A 346 4.78 -25.12 -26.31
N GLU A 347 5.04 -25.44 -27.57
CA GLU A 347 4.45 -26.59 -28.25
C GLU A 347 4.73 -27.93 -27.55
N LYS A 348 5.84 -28.03 -26.81
CA LYS A 348 6.20 -29.23 -26.02
C LYS A 348 5.24 -29.51 -24.86
N TYR A 349 4.47 -28.52 -24.45
CA TYR A 349 3.51 -28.57 -23.34
C TYR A 349 2.05 -28.49 -23.82
N ALA A 350 1.80 -28.79 -25.11
CA ALA A 350 0.45 -28.64 -25.70
C ALA A 350 -0.61 -29.48 -24.97
N ASP A 351 -0.24 -30.69 -24.53
CA ASP A 351 -1.16 -31.59 -23.84
C ASP A 351 -1.51 -31.06 -22.44
N GLU A 352 -0.54 -30.59 -21.66
CA GLU A 352 -0.73 -30.02 -20.33
C GLU A 352 -1.53 -28.72 -20.41
N ILE A 353 -1.23 -27.86 -21.40
CA ILE A 353 -1.98 -26.63 -21.64
C ILE A 353 -3.45 -26.94 -21.92
N ALA A 354 -3.72 -27.93 -22.77
CA ALA A 354 -5.09 -28.33 -23.09
C ALA A 354 -5.81 -29.00 -21.91
N GLN A 355 -5.09 -29.80 -21.14
CA GLN A 355 -5.65 -30.55 -19.99
C GLN A 355 -6.01 -29.61 -18.83
N TYR A 356 -5.15 -28.64 -18.49
CA TYR A 356 -5.26 -27.84 -17.27
C TYR A 356 -5.66 -26.37 -17.54
N GLY A 357 -5.74 -25.93 -18.80
CA GLY A 357 -6.07 -24.56 -19.12
C GLY A 357 -4.95 -23.56 -18.75
N ILE A 358 -3.70 -23.96 -18.87
CA ILE A 358 -2.53 -23.24 -18.41
C ILE A 358 -2.34 -21.91 -19.16
N LEU A 359 -2.08 -20.83 -18.43
CA LEU A 359 -1.68 -19.54 -18.99
C LEU A 359 -0.22 -19.59 -19.44
N SER A 360 0.02 -19.41 -20.74
CA SER A 360 1.37 -19.51 -21.30
C SER A 360 1.95 -18.14 -21.57
N TYR A 361 3.18 -17.92 -21.09
CA TYR A 361 3.95 -16.68 -21.30
C TYR A 361 5.26 -17.04 -22.03
N VAL A 362 5.40 -16.49 -23.24
CA VAL A 362 6.54 -16.73 -24.11
C VAL A 362 7.40 -15.46 -24.14
N ILE A 363 8.68 -15.59 -23.77
CA ILE A 363 9.58 -14.42 -23.66
C ILE A 363 9.77 -13.75 -25.03
N GLU A 364 9.93 -14.52 -26.12
CA GLU A 364 10.10 -13.97 -27.47
C GLU A 364 8.90 -13.13 -27.95
N ASP A 365 7.70 -13.35 -27.41
CA ASP A 365 6.50 -12.59 -27.76
C ASP A 365 6.49 -11.18 -27.09
N GLY A 366 7.43 -10.90 -26.20
CA GLY A 366 7.59 -9.61 -25.54
C GLY A 366 6.49 -9.23 -24.55
N GLN A 367 5.59 -10.16 -24.21
CA GLN A 367 4.54 -9.93 -23.21
C GLN A 367 5.10 -9.86 -21.79
N VAL A 368 6.14 -10.62 -21.54
CA VAL A 368 6.93 -10.61 -20.32
C VAL A 368 8.40 -10.60 -20.67
N ALA A 369 9.23 -10.07 -19.80
CA ALA A 369 10.67 -10.05 -19.98
C ALA A 369 11.38 -10.51 -18.70
N LEU A 370 12.53 -11.14 -18.83
CA LEU A 370 13.40 -11.45 -17.70
C LEU A 370 14.18 -10.20 -17.32
N THR A 371 14.18 -9.86 -16.04
CA THR A 371 15.00 -8.77 -15.51
C THR A 371 16.44 -9.21 -15.39
N GLU A 372 17.38 -8.39 -15.88
CA GLU A 372 18.81 -8.67 -15.70
C GLU A 372 19.18 -8.79 -14.23
N GLY A 373 19.94 -9.83 -13.89
CA GLY A 373 20.44 -10.08 -12.52
C GLY A 373 19.44 -10.73 -11.55
N THR A 374 18.18 -10.87 -11.95
CA THR A 374 17.18 -11.66 -11.25
C THR A 374 16.38 -12.42 -12.30
N LYS A 375 16.08 -13.68 -12.11
CA LYS A 375 15.18 -14.41 -13.01
C LYS A 375 13.71 -14.00 -12.80
N ALA A 376 13.48 -12.77 -12.34
CA ALA A 376 12.13 -12.23 -12.15
C ALA A 376 11.54 -11.77 -13.47
N VAL A 377 10.31 -12.11 -13.72
CA VAL A 377 9.55 -11.60 -14.86
C VAL A 377 9.23 -10.12 -14.62
N SER A 378 9.57 -9.26 -15.55
CA SER A 378 9.29 -7.82 -15.49
C SER A 378 8.13 -7.42 -16.39
N TYR A 379 7.54 -6.28 -16.06
CA TYR A 379 6.48 -5.70 -16.86
C TYR A 379 6.97 -5.10 -18.16
N THR A 380 6.22 -5.29 -19.22
CA THR A 380 6.44 -4.61 -20.50
C THR A 380 5.83 -3.22 -20.58
N HIS A 381 5.01 -2.83 -19.61
CA HIS A 381 4.30 -1.54 -19.63
C HIS A 381 5.16 -0.28 -19.47
N LEU A 382 6.43 -0.41 -19.08
CA LEU A 382 7.33 0.73 -18.96
C LEU A 382 7.97 1.19 -20.28
N ARG A 383 7.65 0.57 -21.43
CA ARG A 383 8.02 1.11 -22.74
C ARG A 383 7.32 2.44 -23.07
N ALA A 384 6.31 2.85 -22.32
CA ALA A 384 5.67 4.14 -22.50
C ALA A 384 6.60 5.34 -22.21
N HIS A 385 7.65 5.14 -21.41
CA HIS A 385 8.60 6.22 -21.10
C HIS A 385 9.72 6.40 -22.16
N GLU A 386 9.95 5.43 -23.03
CA GLU A 386 10.88 5.62 -24.16
C GLU A 386 10.31 6.53 -25.25
N THR A 387 8.98 6.73 -25.27
CA THR A 387 8.33 7.58 -26.29
C THR A 387 8.10 9.03 -25.83
N GLU A 388 8.21 9.33 -24.53
CA GLU A 388 8.11 10.71 -24.03
C GLU A 388 9.45 11.47 -24.03
N ALA A 389 10.57 10.78 -24.20
CA ALA A 389 11.88 11.42 -24.35
C ALA A 389 12.15 11.91 -25.79
N ASP A 390 11.29 11.55 -26.75
CA ASP A 390 11.38 11.96 -28.15
C ASP A 390 10.33 13.02 -28.56
N LEU A 391 9.60 13.61 -27.60
CA LEU A 391 8.71 14.77 -27.77
C LEU A 391 9.24 15.98 -27.00
#